data_58d2b725eb130d196788313c65c1e510
#
_entry.id   58d2b725eb130d196788313c65c1e510
#
_cell.length_a   1.000
_cell.length_b   1.000
_cell.length_c   1.000
_cell.angle_alpha   90.00
_cell.angle_beta   90.00
_cell.angle_gamma   90.00
#
_symmetry.space_group_name_H-M   'P 1'
#
loop_
_entity.id
_entity.type
_entity.pdbx_description
1 polymer ?
#
loop_
_entity_poly.entity_id
_entity_poly.type
_entity_poly.pdbx_seq_one_letter_code
_entity_poly.pdbx_strand_id
1 'polypeptide(L)'
;MKNVHFLPWVGSKYNIGWQGKRLMIMGESHYCASLKDAVPSITHDIIADLFDADSEHEAYKNTYTKFMRSLTGHPLSNEEKREAWNRVLFYNFVQEPLTGPRKAPTAEQFRGSDTAFFEVLETFRPNCIIAWGKRLYDNLPRCGHQLNDVMAPDGKAIETWAYETRDGHAVQVLPIMHPSAAFSPDYWHEVIESFLSRQRNLKRTFTTYLHTSIRCL
;
A
#
# COMPACT_ATOMS: atom_id res chain seq x y z
N MET A 1 -15.41 -10.48 1.17
CA MET A 1 -15.45 -9.09 1.71
C MET A 1 -16.71 -8.43 1.18
N LYS A 2 -17.49 -7.79 2.06
CA LYS A 2 -18.81 -7.24 1.69
C LYS A 2 -18.73 -5.83 1.14
N ASN A 3 -17.79 -5.05 1.65
CA ASN A 3 -17.68 -3.61 1.32
C ASN A 3 -16.56 -3.32 0.31
N VAL A 4 -15.77 -4.31 -0.07
CA VAL A 4 -14.67 -4.19 -1.02
C VAL A 4 -15.18 -4.47 -2.43
N HIS A 5 -15.21 -3.44 -3.26
CA HIS A 5 -15.61 -3.55 -4.67
C HIS A 5 -14.45 -4.02 -5.54
N PHE A 6 -13.31 -3.35 -5.47
CA PHE A 6 -12.10 -3.73 -6.19
C PHE A 6 -11.27 -4.67 -5.33
N LEU A 7 -11.30 -5.97 -5.66
CA LEU A 7 -10.61 -7.00 -4.88
C LEU A 7 -9.09 -6.78 -4.91
N PRO A 8 -8.41 -6.85 -3.74
CA PRO A 8 -6.98 -6.72 -3.70
C PRO A 8 -6.28 -7.88 -4.41
N TRP A 9 -5.17 -7.61 -5.07
CA TRP A 9 -4.22 -8.64 -5.45
C TRP A 9 -3.56 -9.21 -4.20
N VAL A 10 -3.62 -10.52 -4.02
CA VAL A 10 -2.95 -11.21 -2.92
C VAL A 10 -1.94 -12.17 -3.53
N GLY A 11 -0.66 -11.85 -3.41
CA GLY A 11 0.41 -12.68 -3.94
C GLY A 11 0.41 -14.08 -3.30
N SER A 12 0.73 -15.11 -4.07
CA SER A 12 0.70 -16.51 -3.63
C SER A 12 1.61 -16.81 -2.44
N LYS A 13 2.63 -15.95 -2.21
CA LYS A 13 3.59 -16.03 -1.11
C LYS A 13 3.40 -14.89 -0.08
N TYR A 14 2.24 -14.21 -0.09
CA TYR A 14 1.95 -13.10 0.82
C TYR A 14 2.12 -13.47 2.30
N ASN A 15 1.75 -14.69 2.68
CA ASN A 15 1.91 -15.17 4.07
C ASN A 15 3.39 -15.39 4.47
N ILE A 16 4.27 -15.67 3.52
CA ILE A 16 5.73 -15.65 3.72
C ILE A 16 6.20 -14.21 3.79
N GLY A 17 5.62 -13.37 2.94
CA GLY A 17 5.77 -11.92 2.92
C GLY A 17 7.11 -11.42 2.42
N TRP A 18 7.28 -10.11 2.55
CA TRP A 18 8.52 -9.40 2.25
C TRP A 18 9.38 -9.32 3.50
N GLN A 19 10.58 -9.87 3.45
CA GLN A 19 11.47 -9.96 4.63
C GLN A 19 10.77 -10.53 5.89
N GLY A 20 9.88 -11.52 5.70
CA GLY A 20 9.13 -12.13 6.79
C GLY A 20 7.95 -11.29 7.33
N LYS A 21 7.53 -10.26 6.60
CA LYS A 21 6.39 -9.40 6.95
C LYS A 21 5.32 -9.43 5.87
N ARG A 22 4.07 -9.52 6.26
CA ARG A 22 2.95 -9.32 5.36
C ARG A 22 2.89 -7.84 4.98
N LEU A 23 3.38 -7.53 3.79
CA LEU A 23 3.46 -6.18 3.25
C LEU A 23 2.29 -5.90 2.32
N MET A 24 1.53 -4.85 2.63
CA MET A 24 0.51 -4.29 1.74
C MET A 24 1.06 -3.05 1.05
N ILE A 25 0.91 -3.00 -0.26
CA ILE A 25 1.15 -1.82 -1.08
C ILE A 25 -0.21 -1.20 -1.35
N MET A 26 -0.36 0.10 -1.11
CA MET A 26 -1.64 0.77 -1.24
C MET A 26 -1.54 1.93 -2.23
N GLY A 27 -2.26 1.79 -3.34
CA GLY A 27 -2.53 2.85 -4.30
C GLY A 27 -3.78 3.64 -3.94
N GLU A 28 -4.06 4.70 -4.67
CA GLU A 28 -5.18 5.60 -4.37
C GLU A 28 -6.50 5.10 -4.97
N SER A 29 -6.54 4.88 -6.29
CA SER A 29 -7.78 4.61 -7.02
C SER A 29 -7.53 3.95 -8.37
N HIS A 30 -8.56 3.33 -8.94
CA HIS A 30 -8.57 2.86 -10.31
C HIS A 30 -9.14 3.91 -11.26
N TYR A 31 -8.53 4.02 -12.45
CA TYR A 31 -9.06 4.79 -13.57
C TYR A 31 -9.75 3.85 -14.54
N CYS A 32 -11.01 4.10 -14.80
CA CYS A 32 -11.80 3.31 -15.76
C CYS A 32 -12.34 4.24 -16.85
N ALA A 33 -12.16 3.86 -18.10
CA ALA A 33 -12.67 4.64 -19.23
C ALA A 33 -14.21 4.69 -19.21
N SER A 34 -14.84 3.64 -18.73
CA SER A 34 -16.27 3.57 -18.47
C SER A 34 -16.59 2.84 -17.17
N LEU A 35 -17.82 2.99 -16.66
CA LEU A 35 -18.28 2.23 -15.49
C LEU A 35 -18.32 0.71 -15.73
N LYS A 36 -18.40 0.29 -17.00
CA LYS A 36 -18.38 -1.14 -17.36
C LYS A 36 -17.01 -1.78 -17.13
N ASP A 37 -15.94 -0.97 -17.16
CA ASP A 37 -14.57 -1.41 -16.94
C ASP A 37 -14.23 -1.51 -15.45
N ALA A 38 -15.11 -1.00 -14.59
CA ALA A 38 -14.97 -1.02 -13.13
C ALA A 38 -15.37 -2.39 -12.56
N VAL A 39 -14.66 -3.43 -13.00
CA VAL A 39 -14.93 -4.81 -12.53
C VAL A 39 -14.14 -5.12 -11.25
N PRO A 40 -14.66 -6.00 -10.37
CA PRO A 40 -13.97 -6.36 -9.12
C PRO A 40 -12.56 -6.92 -9.32
N SER A 41 -12.27 -7.56 -10.45
CA SER A 41 -10.96 -8.16 -10.78
C SER A 41 -9.92 -7.17 -11.32
N ILE A 42 -10.25 -5.91 -11.55
CA ILE A 42 -9.37 -4.94 -12.24
C ILE A 42 -7.96 -4.87 -11.63
N THR A 43 -7.83 -4.99 -10.31
CA THR A 43 -6.51 -5.02 -9.65
C THR A 43 -5.70 -6.25 -10.08
N HIS A 44 -6.35 -7.40 -10.21
CA HIS A 44 -5.72 -8.64 -10.66
C HIS A 44 -5.27 -8.54 -12.12
N ASP A 45 -6.12 -7.97 -12.97
CA ASP A 45 -5.85 -7.80 -14.40
C ASP A 45 -4.63 -6.88 -14.60
N ILE A 46 -4.57 -5.74 -13.88
CA ILE A 46 -3.44 -4.82 -13.91
C ILE A 46 -2.14 -5.51 -13.45
N ILE A 47 -2.17 -6.24 -12.34
CA ILE A 47 -0.95 -6.90 -11.84
C ILE A 47 -0.53 -8.05 -12.77
N ALA A 48 -1.47 -8.81 -13.33
CA ALA A 48 -1.17 -9.87 -14.30
C ALA A 48 -0.49 -9.30 -15.56
N ASP A 49 -0.98 -8.16 -16.07
CA ASP A 49 -0.42 -7.46 -17.22
C ASP A 49 1.04 -6.98 -17.02
N LEU A 50 1.46 -6.74 -15.77
CA LEU A 50 2.86 -6.40 -15.47
C LEU A 50 3.84 -7.55 -15.74
N PHE A 51 3.35 -8.78 -15.81
CA PHE A 51 4.15 -10.00 -16.01
C PHE A 51 4.01 -10.59 -17.39
N ASP A 52 3.10 -10.08 -18.19
CA ASP A 52 2.88 -10.53 -19.54
C ASP A 52 4.03 -10.04 -20.45
N ALA A 53 4.82 -10.97 -20.97
CA ALA A 53 5.95 -10.66 -21.83
C ALA A 53 5.52 -10.16 -23.22
N ASP A 54 4.31 -10.53 -23.65
CA ASP A 54 3.74 -10.16 -24.94
C ASP A 54 2.92 -8.87 -24.87
N SER A 55 2.68 -8.37 -23.64
CA SER A 55 1.93 -7.14 -23.44
C SER A 55 2.73 -5.90 -23.82
N GLU A 56 2.09 -4.97 -24.55
CA GLU A 56 2.70 -3.71 -24.94
C GLU A 56 3.13 -2.88 -23.71
N HIS A 57 4.19 -2.08 -23.91
CA HIS A 57 4.66 -1.18 -22.88
C HIS A 57 3.70 0.00 -22.74
N GLU A 58 2.93 0.01 -21.64
CA GLU A 58 2.07 1.13 -21.27
C GLU A 58 2.71 2.01 -20.15
N ALA A 59 2.44 3.31 -20.22
CA ALA A 59 3.06 4.29 -19.32
C ALA A 59 2.76 4.02 -17.84
N TYR A 60 1.59 3.44 -17.51
CA TYR A 60 1.24 3.13 -16.12
C TYR A 60 2.15 2.06 -15.52
N LYS A 61 2.67 1.11 -16.32
CA LYS A 61 3.59 0.04 -15.87
C LYS A 61 4.87 0.60 -15.25
N ASN A 62 5.28 1.80 -15.68
CA ASN A 62 6.45 2.49 -15.10
C ASN A 62 6.26 2.82 -13.61
N THR A 63 5.03 3.11 -13.17
CA THR A 63 4.71 3.37 -11.76
C THR A 63 5.06 2.15 -10.91
N TYR A 64 4.61 0.99 -11.33
CA TYR A 64 4.84 -0.28 -10.63
C TYR A 64 6.31 -0.71 -10.67
N THR A 65 6.96 -0.55 -11.84
CA THR A 65 8.39 -0.89 -12.01
C THR A 65 9.29 -0.01 -11.14
N LYS A 66 9.05 1.31 -11.09
CA LYS A 66 9.80 2.23 -10.21
C LYS A 66 9.62 1.89 -8.74
N PHE A 67 8.39 1.57 -8.34
CA PHE A 67 8.11 1.15 -6.98
C PHE A 67 8.85 -0.15 -6.63
N MET A 68 8.76 -1.17 -7.49
CA MET A 68 9.46 -2.44 -7.24
C MET A 68 10.97 -2.24 -7.12
N ARG A 69 11.56 -1.38 -7.95
CA ARG A 69 12.97 -1.02 -7.78
C ARG A 69 13.24 -0.38 -6.42
N SER A 70 12.35 0.47 -5.91
CA SER A 70 12.52 1.03 -4.56
C SER A 70 12.35 0.00 -3.45
N LEU A 71 11.56 -1.04 -3.67
CA LEU A 71 11.40 -2.13 -2.71
C LEU A 71 12.61 -3.07 -2.68
N THR A 72 13.24 -3.33 -3.82
CA THR A 72 14.34 -4.30 -3.97
C THR A 72 15.74 -3.68 -3.95
N GLY A 73 15.86 -2.37 -4.22
CA GLY A 73 17.14 -1.66 -4.33
C GLY A 73 17.85 -1.82 -5.68
N HIS A 74 17.29 -2.58 -6.61
CA HIS A 74 17.88 -2.78 -7.95
C HIS A 74 16.80 -2.99 -9.01
N PRO A 75 17.13 -2.76 -10.31
CA PRO A 75 16.24 -3.11 -11.42
C PRO A 75 15.96 -4.62 -11.45
N LEU A 76 14.74 -5.00 -11.79
CA LEU A 76 14.27 -6.38 -11.79
C LEU A 76 14.06 -6.93 -13.20
N SER A 77 14.45 -8.17 -13.45
CA SER A 77 13.95 -8.99 -14.56
C SER A 77 12.44 -9.26 -14.41
N ASN A 78 11.79 -9.76 -15.47
CA ASN A 78 10.36 -10.07 -15.40
C ASN A 78 10.06 -11.21 -14.39
N GLU A 79 10.95 -12.16 -14.25
CA GLU A 79 10.82 -13.24 -13.26
C GLU A 79 10.93 -12.71 -11.82
N GLU A 80 11.92 -11.87 -11.54
CA GLU A 80 12.09 -11.23 -10.24
C GLU A 80 10.90 -10.32 -9.89
N LYS A 81 10.34 -9.59 -10.86
CA LYS A 81 9.11 -8.81 -10.66
C LYS A 81 7.95 -9.70 -10.23
N ARG A 82 7.74 -10.83 -10.92
CA ARG A 82 6.68 -11.79 -10.58
C ARG A 82 6.88 -12.35 -9.18
N GLU A 83 8.10 -12.73 -8.83
CA GLU A 83 8.43 -13.22 -7.49
C GLU A 83 8.18 -12.16 -6.42
N ALA A 84 8.57 -10.92 -6.66
CA ALA A 84 8.36 -9.81 -5.74
C ALA A 84 6.86 -9.52 -5.52
N TRP A 85 6.07 -9.44 -6.61
CA TRP A 85 4.62 -9.24 -6.52
C TRP A 85 3.89 -10.41 -5.85
N ASN A 86 4.41 -11.63 -5.95
CA ASN A 86 3.86 -12.78 -5.24
C ASN A 86 4.06 -12.72 -3.71
N ARG A 87 4.94 -11.85 -3.20
CA ARG A 87 5.21 -11.70 -1.77
C ARG A 87 4.42 -10.58 -1.09
N VAL A 88 3.66 -9.82 -1.85
CA VAL A 88 2.94 -8.63 -1.36
C VAL A 88 1.45 -8.73 -1.64
N LEU A 89 0.69 -7.88 -0.95
CA LEU A 89 -0.70 -7.56 -1.27
C LEU A 89 -0.72 -6.17 -1.91
N PHE A 90 -1.50 -5.98 -2.98
CA PHE A 90 -1.76 -4.67 -3.56
C PHE A 90 -3.25 -4.33 -3.51
N TYR A 91 -3.57 -3.14 -3.05
CA TYR A 91 -4.93 -2.64 -2.86
C TYR A 91 -5.02 -1.17 -3.22
N ASN A 92 -6.04 -0.77 -3.95
CA ASN A 92 -6.39 0.64 -4.12
C ASN A 92 -7.44 1.05 -3.10
N PHE A 93 -7.18 2.12 -2.36
CA PHE A 93 -7.98 2.56 -1.23
C PHE A 93 -9.40 2.96 -1.64
N VAL A 94 -9.54 3.84 -2.66
CA VAL A 94 -10.85 4.31 -3.14
C VAL A 94 -11.54 3.21 -3.92
N GLN A 95 -12.76 2.88 -3.49
CA GLN A 95 -13.55 1.76 -4.01
C GLN A 95 -14.53 2.14 -5.11
N GLU A 96 -14.48 3.38 -5.56
CA GLU A 96 -15.21 3.87 -6.72
C GLU A 96 -14.25 4.18 -7.88
N PRO A 97 -14.64 3.90 -9.14
CA PRO A 97 -13.80 4.18 -10.29
C PRO A 97 -13.73 5.68 -10.57
N LEU A 98 -12.55 6.16 -10.96
CA LEU A 98 -12.39 7.51 -11.50
C LEU A 98 -12.46 7.48 -13.02
N THR A 99 -13.18 8.43 -13.61
CA THR A 99 -13.48 8.48 -15.05
C THR A 99 -12.34 9.02 -15.92
N GLY A 100 -11.12 9.13 -15.40
CA GLY A 100 -9.97 9.54 -16.19
C GLY A 100 -8.71 9.77 -15.36
N PRO A 101 -7.54 9.70 -16.00
CA PRO A 101 -6.26 9.93 -15.33
C PRO A 101 -6.18 11.39 -14.85
N ARG A 102 -5.48 11.61 -13.76
CA ARG A 102 -5.28 12.92 -13.10
C ARG A 102 -6.52 13.53 -12.45
N LYS A 103 -7.66 12.84 -12.42
CA LYS A 103 -8.77 13.24 -11.54
C LYS A 103 -8.45 12.79 -10.12
N ALA A 104 -8.64 13.71 -9.17
CA ALA A 104 -8.53 13.39 -7.75
C ALA A 104 -9.86 12.79 -7.26
N PRO A 105 -9.85 11.78 -6.40
CA PRO A 105 -11.04 11.38 -5.66
C PRO A 105 -11.57 12.55 -4.83
N THR A 106 -12.88 12.60 -4.64
CA THR A 106 -13.52 13.54 -3.73
C THR A 106 -13.33 13.10 -2.27
N ALA A 107 -13.49 14.03 -1.33
CA ALA A 107 -13.47 13.71 0.09
C ALA A 107 -14.56 12.69 0.49
N GLU A 108 -15.68 12.67 -0.23
CA GLU A 108 -16.75 11.68 -0.03
C GLU A 108 -16.33 10.28 -0.46
N GLN A 109 -15.67 10.14 -1.64
CA GLN A 109 -15.14 8.87 -2.13
C GLN A 109 -14.06 8.32 -1.20
N PHE A 110 -13.20 9.17 -0.65
CA PHE A 110 -12.25 8.74 0.38
C PHE A 110 -12.97 8.20 1.61
N ARG A 111 -13.87 8.97 2.23
CA ARG A 111 -14.62 8.53 3.42
C ARG A 111 -15.51 7.31 3.17
N GLY A 112 -16.11 7.21 1.99
CA GLY A 112 -16.91 6.04 1.58
C GLY A 112 -16.10 4.74 1.51
N SER A 113 -14.76 4.84 1.43
CA SER A 113 -13.86 3.69 1.32
C SER A 113 -13.30 3.20 2.67
N ASP A 114 -13.53 3.93 3.77
CA ASP A 114 -12.99 3.60 5.09
C ASP A 114 -13.39 2.19 5.56
N THR A 115 -14.67 1.84 5.41
CA THR A 115 -15.17 0.53 5.82
C THR A 115 -14.51 -0.62 5.04
N ALA A 116 -14.33 -0.44 3.73
CA ALA A 116 -13.64 -1.42 2.89
C ALA A 116 -12.17 -1.58 3.30
N PHE A 117 -11.49 -0.47 3.59
CA PHE A 117 -10.11 -0.49 4.05
C PHE A 117 -9.95 -1.31 5.35
N PHE A 118 -10.79 -1.07 6.37
CA PHE A 118 -10.72 -1.85 7.60
C PHE A 118 -11.09 -3.32 7.39
N GLU A 119 -12.03 -3.63 6.48
CA GLU A 119 -12.33 -5.01 6.11
C GLU A 119 -11.11 -5.72 5.50
N VAL A 120 -10.31 -5.02 4.68
CA VAL A 120 -9.04 -5.51 4.13
C VAL A 120 -8.02 -5.75 5.24
N LEU A 121 -7.86 -4.79 6.19
CA LEU A 121 -6.94 -4.96 7.32
C LEU A 121 -7.29 -6.16 8.19
N GLU A 122 -8.57 -6.33 8.51
CA GLU A 122 -9.06 -7.48 9.31
C GLU A 122 -8.85 -8.81 8.61
N THR A 123 -9.08 -8.85 7.29
CA THR A 123 -9.01 -10.09 6.50
C THR A 123 -7.56 -10.54 6.27
N PHE A 124 -6.69 -9.63 5.85
CA PHE A 124 -5.34 -9.97 5.40
C PHE A 124 -4.25 -9.69 6.44
N ARG A 125 -4.55 -8.89 7.45
CA ARG A 125 -3.67 -8.60 8.61
C ARG A 125 -2.24 -8.23 8.20
N PRO A 126 -2.03 -7.22 7.34
CA PRO A 126 -0.70 -6.78 7.00
C PRO A 126 0.06 -6.32 8.26
N ASN A 127 1.37 -6.50 8.27
CA ASN A 127 2.23 -5.90 9.30
C ASN A 127 2.55 -4.45 8.93
N CYS A 128 2.71 -4.21 7.64
CA CYS A 128 3.12 -2.92 7.08
C CYS A 128 2.29 -2.56 5.87
N ILE A 129 2.03 -1.27 5.70
CA ILE A 129 1.47 -0.65 4.50
C ILE A 129 2.46 0.37 3.97
N ILE A 130 2.72 0.34 2.66
CA ILE A 130 3.38 1.44 1.94
C ILE A 130 2.30 2.15 1.12
N ALA A 131 1.97 3.37 1.51
CA ALA A 131 0.93 4.19 0.86
C ALA A 131 1.54 5.10 -0.22
N TRP A 132 1.04 5.00 -1.45
CA TRP A 132 1.55 5.75 -2.60
C TRP A 132 0.92 7.14 -2.70
N GLY A 133 1.66 8.14 -2.31
CA GLY A 133 1.31 9.54 -2.46
C GLY A 133 0.76 10.19 -1.20
N LYS A 134 1.18 11.44 -1.00
CA LYS A 134 0.76 12.24 0.16
C LYS A 134 -0.75 12.44 0.22
N ARG A 135 -1.41 12.65 -0.93
CA ARG A 135 -2.87 12.85 -0.95
C ARG A 135 -3.61 11.64 -0.39
N LEU A 136 -3.23 10.42 -0.79
CA LEU A 136 -3.80 9.21 -0.21
C LEU A 136 -3.58 9.20 1.31
N TYR A 137 -2.35 9.38 1.76
CA TYR A 137 -2.02 9.35 3.18
C TYR A 137 -2.79 10.40 4.00
N ASP A 138 -2.93 11.61 3.48
CA ASP A 138 -3.64 12.70 4.16
C ASP A 138 -5.16 12.43 4.29
N ASN A 139 -5.71 11.56 3.45
CA ASN A 139 -7.13 11.17 3.46
C ASN A 139 -7.40 9.80 4.11
N LEU A 140 -6.39 9.15 4.66
CA LEU A 140 -6.60 7.91 5.43
C LEU A 140 -7.37 8.19 6.73
N PRO A 141 -8.15 7.21 7.25
CA PRO A 141 -8.88 7.34 8.51
C PRO A 141 -7.98 7.78 9.67
N ARG A 142 -8.41 8.76 10.45
CA ARG A 142 -7.62 9.34 11.56
C ARG A 142 -7.85 8.66 12.91
N CYS A 143 -8.42 7.47 12.92
CA CYS A 143 -8.70 6.68 14.12
C CYS A 143 -7.53 5.80 14.61
N GLY A 144 -6.37 5.91 13.97
CA GLY A 144 -5.12 5.30 14.45
C GLY A 144 -4.30 6.24 15.35
N HIS A 145 -3.00 6.01 15.39
CA HIS A 145 -2.07 6.86 16.13
C HIS A 145 -0.77 7.05 15.35
N GLN A 146 -0.11 8.19 15.61
CA GLN A 146 1.20 8.50 15.03
C GLN A 146 2.29 7.64 15.68
N LEU A 147 3.23 7.17 14.86
CA LEU A 147 4.44 6.51 15.31
C LEU A 147 5.65 7.45 15.18
N ASN A 148 6.82 6.97 15.61
CA ASN A 148 8.07 7.68 15.39
C ASN A 148 8.36 7.84 13.90
N ASP A 149 8.80 9.01 13.49
CA ASP A 149 9.15 9.32 12.11
C ASP A 149 10.28 8.42 11.58
N VAL A 150 10.26 8.14 10.29
CA VAL A 150 11.39 7.56 9.56
C VAL A 150 12.28 8.69 9.07
N MET A 151 13.57 8.64 9.41
CA MET A 151 14.53 9.59 8.87
C MET A 151 14.96 9.16 7.47
N ALA A 152 14.77 10.06 6.50
CA ALA A 152 15.22 9.86 5.14
C ALA A 152 16.72 10.17 5.00
N PRO A 153 17.38 9.75 3.89
CA PRO A 153 18.82 9.99 3.67
C PRO A 153 19.23 11.47 3.67
N ASP A 154 18.33 12.36 3.28
CA ASP A 154 18.53 13.81 3.27
C ASP A 154 18.21 14.48 4.62
N GLY A 155 17.98 13.69 5.68
CA GLY A 155 17.67 14.18 7.01
C GLY A 155 16.23 14.61 7.24
N LYS A 156 15.34 14.47 6.25
CA LYS A 156 13.91 14.75 6.43
C LYS A 156 13.23 13.68 7.25
N ALA A 157 12.39 14.12 8.18
CA ALA A 157 11.49 13.25 8.92
C ALA A 157 10.26 12.91 8.07
N ILE A 158 9.95 11.62 7.96
CA ILE A 158 8.74 11.12 7.29
C ILE A 158 7.82 10.54 8.35
N GLU A 159 6.67 11.20 8.53
CA GLU A 159 5.63 10.77 9.47
C GLU A 159 5.18 9.35 9.15
N THR A 160 4.95 8.55 10.18
CA THR A 160 4.37 7.22 10.07
C THR A 160 3.16 7.08 10.98
N TRP A 161 2.25 6.18 10.63
CA TRP A 161 0.98 5.97 11.30
C TRP A 161 0.77 4.50 11.64
N ALA A 162 -0.12 4.21 12.57
CA ALA A 162 -0.52 2.84 12.88
C ALA A 162 -2.02 2.72 13.07
N TYR A 163 -2.53 1.56 12.66
CA TYR A 163 -3.86 1.07 12.97
C TYR A 163 -3.77 -0.20 13.82
N GLU A 164 -4.86 -0.53 14.48
CA GLU A 164 -5.03 -1.81 15.15
C GLU A 164 -6.27 -2.50 14.62
N THR A 165 -6.17 -3.80 14.33
CA THR A 165 -7.32 -4.65 14.05
C THR A 165 -8.08 -4.93 15.36
N ARG A 166 -9.29 -5.45 15.27
CA ARG A 166 -10.15 -5.73 16.45
C ARG A 166 -9.50 -6.64 17.49
N ASP A 167 -8.61 -7.51 17.05
CA ASP A 167 -7.87 -8.43 17.93
C ASP A 167 -6.50 -7.90 18.36
N GLY A 168 -6.23 -6.59 18.13
CA GLY A 168 -5.01 -5.93 18.59
C GLY A 168 -3.79 -6.16 17.67
N HIS A 169 -3.98 -6.66 16.43
CA HIS A 169 -2.86 -6.74 15.48
C HIS A 169 -2.51 -5.35 14.97
N ALA A 170 -1.28 -4.91 15.20
CA ALA A 170 -0.79 -3.60 14.76
C ALA A 170 -0.41 -3.61 13.27
N VAL A 171 -0.85 -2.58 12.55
CA VAL A 171 -0.59 -2.33 11.12
C VAL A 171 0.07 -0.98 10.97
N GLN A 172 1.33 -0.93 10.57
CA GLN A 172 2.08 0.33 10.44
C GLN A 172 2.02 0.85 9.00
N VAL A 173 1.97 2.16 8.84
CA VAL A 173 1.82 2.83 7.54
C VAL A 173 2.99 3.78 7.30
N LEU A 174 3.67 3.61 6.16
CA LEU A 174 4.66 4.54 5.62
C LEU A 174 4.10 5.22 4.38
N PRO A 175 3.93 6.54 4.36
CA PRO A 175 3.69 7.26 3.12
C PRO A 175 4.97 7.42 2.31
N ILE A 176 4.87 7.22 1.00
CA ILE A 176 5.94 7.54 0.06
C ILE A 176 5.44 8.49 -1.02
N MET A 177 6.32 9.14 -1.73
CA MET A 177 5.94 9.86 -2.95
C MET A 177 5.30 8.89 -3.94
N HIS A 178 4.27 9.34 -4.66
CA HIS A 178 3.62 8.49 -5.67
C HIS A 178 4.63 8.14 -6.78
N PRO A 179 4.80 6.85 -7.14
CA PRO A 179 5.87 6.45 -8.07
C PRO A 179 5.73 6.98 -9.50
N SER A 180 4.55 7.51 -9.89
CA SER A 180 4.37 8.21 -11.18
C SER A 180 4.90 9.64 -11.19
N ALA A 181 5.25 10.21 -10.03
CA ALA A 181 5.78 11.56 -9.92
C ALA A 181 7.31 11.61 -10.13
N ALA A 182 7.98 12.69 -9.70
CA ALA A 182 9.43 12.79 -9.67
C ALA A 182 10.03 11.89 -8.57
N PHE A 183 9.91 10.57 -8.77
CA PHE A 183 10.21 9.53 -7.81
C PHE A 183 11.63 8.99 -8.03
N SER A 184 12.47 9.05 -7.00
CA SER A 184 13.79 8.42 -6.97
C SER A 184 13.71 7.05 -6.31
N PRO A 185 13.83 5.92 -7.04
CA PRO A 185 13.78 4.61 -6.45
C PRO A 185 14.85 4.37 -5.38
N ASP A 186 16.06 4.88 -5.57
CA ASP A 186 17.18 4.66 -4.66
C ASP A 186 16.96 5.40 -3.33
N TYR A 187 16.50 6.65 -3.37
CA TYR A 187 16.11 7.40 -2.17
C TYR A 187 15.00 6.67 -1.38
N TRP A 188 13.95 6.23 -2.07
CA TRP A 188 12.83 5.56 -1.41
C TRP A 188 13.18 4.13 -0.97
N HIS A 189 14.18 3.50 -1.58
CA HIS A 189 14.72 2.23 -1.09
C HIS A 189 15.26 2.36 0.34
N GLU A 190 16.11 3.33 0.60
CA GLU A 190 16.69 3.55 1.92
C GLU A 190 15.60 3.86 2.98
N VAL A 191 14.60 4.67 2.63
CA VAL A 191 13.45 4.98 3.50
C VAL A 191 12.65 3.72 3.82
N ILE A 192 12.31 2.92 2.81
CA ILE A 192 11.53 1.68 2.96
C ILE A 192 12.30 0.66 3.81
N GLU A 193 13.58 0.45 3.55
CA GLU A 193 14.43 -0.46 4.34
C GLU A 193 14.53 0.01 5.81
N SER A 194 14.72 1.31 6.04
CA SER A 194 14.69 1.88 7.39
C SER A 194 13.37 1.61 8.10
N PHE A 195 12.24 1.80 7.42
CA PHE A 195 10.90 1.52 7.96
C PHE A 195 10.70 0.03 8.26
N LEU A 196 11.05 -0.83 7.32
CA LEU A 196 10.86 -2.27 7.48
C LEU A 196 11.78 -2.86 8.57
N SER A 197 12.99 -2.36 8.76
CA SER A 197 13.92 -2.88 9.77
C SER A 197 13.53 -2.49 11.21
N ARG A 198 12.90 -1.33 11.44
CA ARG A 198 12.45 -0.89 12.78
C ARG A 198 11.49 -1.87 13.46
N GLN A 199 10.68 -2.56 12.71
CA GLN A 199 9.68 -3.48 13.25
C GLN A 199 10.26 -4.73 13.94
N ARG A 200 11.51 -5.07 13.71
CA ARG A 200 12.17 -6.18 14.42
C ARG A 200 12.35 -5.88 15.90
N ASN A 201 12.39 -4.60 16.29
CA ASN A 201 12.66 -4.15 17.67
C ASN A 201 11.39 -3.88 18.48
N LEU A 202 10.21 -3.70 17.86
CA LEU A 202 8.97 -3.32 18.55
C LEU A 202 8.30 -4.46 19.34
N LYS A 203 8.64 -5.71 19.11
CA LYS A 203 8.15 -6.84 19.92
C LYS A 203 8.55 -6.78 21.41
N ARG A 204 9.41 -5.83 21.80
CA ARG A 204 9.91 -5.66 23.18
C ARG A 204 9.29 -4.51 23.97
N THR A 205 8.53 -3.60 23.37
CA THR A 205 8.11 -2.34 24.05
C THR A 205 6.59 -2.16 24.22
N PHE A 206 5.74 -3.01 23.67
CA PHE A 206 4.27 -2.83 23.67
C PHE A 206 3.56 -3.17 24.99
N THR A 207 4.28 -3.47 26.07
CA THR A 207 3.64 -3.81 27.36
C THR A 207 3.19 -2.59 28.18
N THR A 208 3.39 -1.35 27.74
CA THR A 208 3.22 -0.17 28.62
C THR A 208 2.17 0.88 28.18
N TYR A 209 1.52 0.76 27.03
CA TYR A 209 0.52 1.76 26.57
C TYR A 209 -0.88 1.16 26.31
N LEU A 210 -1.39 0.42 27.28
CA LEU A 210 -2.81 0.06 27.32
C LEU A 210 -3.53 1.16 28.11
N HIS A 211 -4.18 2.13 27.44
CA HIS A 211 -5.43 2.79 27.85
C HIS A 211 -5.62 4.10 27.08
N THR A 212 -6.11 4.00 25.84
CA THR A 212 -7.03 4.95 25.18
C THR A 212 -7.23 4.54 23.71
N SER A 213 -7.83 3.39 23.50
CA SER A 213 -8.20 2.98 22.13
C SER A 213 -9.56 3.59 21.80
N ILE A 214 -9.55 4.64 20.96
CA ILE A 214 -10.75 5.03 20.22
C ILE A 214 -10.92 3.99 19.13
N ARG A 215 -11.90 3.11 19.28
CA ARG A 215 -12.20 2.06 18.30
C ARG A 215 -12.83 2.70 17.06
N CYS A 216 -12.23 2.44 15.88
CA CYS A 216 -12.81 2.70 14.59
C CYS A 216 -13.97 1.71 14.33
N LEU A 217 -15.21 2.08 14.62
CA LEU A 217 -16.44 1.46 14.12
C LEU A 217 -17.55 2.47 14.17
#